data_d5de3d0e2f3793f0db457eacddb1208a
#
_entry.id   d5de3d0e2f3793f0db457eacddb1208a
#
_cell.length_a   1.000
_cell.length_b   1.000
_cell.length_c   1.000
_cell.angle_alpha   90.00
_cell.angle_beta   90.00
_cell.angle_gamma   90.00
#
_symmetry.space_group_name_H-M   'P 1'
#
loop_
_entity.id
_entity.type
_entity.pdbx_description
1 polymer ?
#
loop_
_entity_poly.entity_id
_entity_poly.type
_entity_poly.pdbx_seq_one_letter_code
_entity_poly.pdbx_strand_id
1 'polypeptide(L)'
;MVYNDFLKLAKSSIQERIYVGEGSLDTYRENVETFKSEHSDIIEKYSLTEPELFVMFMMLINNSDEIQQCASSGNGTPFAKECVRQYDSFLSKVPISDNAIFYGLDPSDRVENYVNISTFNYKRYMIASTRQSIFDNLKNGVKYIINKRRIDKTKAHEVMWWNDANNTKTICFERNTKFEINRLDRINKIIELTEL
;
A
#
# COMPACT_ATOMS: atom_id res chain seq x y z
N MET A 1 -19.31 -5.21 -4.90
CA MET A 1 -19.44 -6.68 -4.60
C MET A 1 -19.94 -6.82 -3.18
N VAL A 2 -20.89 -7.73 -2.91
CA VAL A 2 -21.32 -8.03 -1.55
C VAL A 2 -20.21 -8.81 -0.83
N TYR A 3 -20.00 -8.54 0.48
CA TYR A 3 -18.90 -9.11 1.25
C TYR A 3 -18.86 -10.65 1.24
N ASN A 4 -20.02 -11.31 1.34
CA ASN A 4 -20.07 -12.77 1.28
C ASN A 4 -19.58 -13.34 -0.06
N ASP A 5 -19.80 -12.66 -1.18
CA ASP A 5 -19.30 -13.10 -2.49
C ASP A 5 -17.80 -12.83 -2.63
N PHE A 6 -17.33 -11.73 -2.05
CA PHE A 6 -15.90 -11.45 -1.91
C PHE A 6 -15.19 -12.54 -1.08
N LEU A 7 -15.76 -12.94 0.06
CA LEU A 7 -15.20 -14.01 0.90
C LEU A 7 -15.17 -15.38 0.20
N LYS A 8 -16.18 -15.72 -0.63
CA LYS A 8 -16.14 -16.94 -1.44
C LYS A 8 -14.97 -16.91 -2.43
N LEU A 9 -14.74 -15.77 -3.07
CA LEU A 9 -13.64 -15.59 -4.00
C LEU A 9 -12.29 -15.65 -3.27
N ALA A 10 -12.17 -15.01 -2.10
CA ALA A 10 -11.00 -15.08 -1.24
C ALA A 10 -10.69 -16.51 -0.80
N LYS A 11 -11.70 -17.25 -0.37
CA LYS A 11 -11.57 -18.63 0.08
C LYS A 11 -11.02 -19.56 -1.01
N SER A 12 -11.48 -19.43 -2.26
CA SER A 12 -10.97 -20.24 -3.36
C SER A 12 -9.50 -19.96 -3.69
N SER A 13 -9.02 -18.74 -3.47
CA SER A 13 -7.64 -18.34 -3.77
C SER A 13 -6.68 -18.54 -2.60
N ILE A 14 -7.12 -18.33 -1.36
CA ILE A 14 -6.27 -18.45 -0.15
C ILE A 14 -6.12 -19.91 0.28
N GLN A 15 -7.13 -20.75 0.08
CA GLN A 15 -7.06 -22.18 0.46
C GLN A 15 -6.09 -23.01 -0.40
N GLU A 16 -5.78 -22.59 -1.61
CA GLU A 16 -4.75 -23.24 -2.44
C GLU A 16 -3.32 -23.00 -1.93
N ARG A 17 -3.15 -22.01 -1.04
CA ARG A 17 -1.87 -21.71 -0.40
C ARG A 17 -2.05 -21.91 1.10
N ILE A 18 -1.42 -22.93 1.66
CA ILE A 18 -1.46 -23.25 3.10
C ILE A 18 -0.83 -22.07 3.88
N TYR A 19 -1.61 -21.04 4.16
CA TYR A 19 -1.25 -19.98 5.10
C TYR A 19 -1.70 -20.39 6.49
N VAL A 20 -0.76 -20.89 7.27
CA VAL A 20 -0.94 -21.12 8.70
C VAL A 20 -0.31 -19.91 9.42
N GLY A 21 -1.09 -19.13 10.13
CA GLY A 21 -0.60 -18.00 10.94
C GLY A 21 -1.21 -16.65 10.59
N GLU A 22 -0.51 -15.56 10.95
CA GLU A 22 -0.87 -14.17 10.64
C GLU A 22 -1.03 -14.00 9.13
N GLY A 23 -2.24 -13.89 8.64
CA GLY A 23 -2.55 -13.80 7.21
C GLY A 23 -3.49 -14.87 6.71
N SER A 24 -4.11 -15.63 7.61
CA SER A 24 -5.22 -16.52 7.25
C SER A 24 -6.47 -15.71 6.90
N LEU A 25 -7.38 -16.35 6.17
CA LEU A 25 -8.68 -15.76 5.86
C LEU A 25 -9.43 -15.32 7.13
N ASP A 26 -9.34 -16.10 8.19
CA ASP A 26 -10.03 -15.82 9.45
C ASP A 26 -9.41 -14.62 10.15
N THR A 27 -8.08 -14.48 10.16
CA THR A 27 -7.40 -13.30 10.71
C THR A 27 -7.87 -11.99 10.04
N TYR A 28 -7.98 -11.99 8.71
CA TYR A 28 -8.48 -10.78 8.01
C TYR A 28 -9.96 -10.50 8.32
N ARG A 29 -10.78 -11.52 8.46
CA ARG A 29 -12.19 -11.36 8.87
C ARG A 29 -12.29 -10.80 10.29
N GLU A 30 -11.53 -11.34 11.22
CA GLU A 30 -11.47 -10.86 12.61
C GLU A 30 -11.02 -9.40 12.66
N ASN A 31 -10.00 -9.02 11.89
CA ASN A 31 -9.55 -7.63 11.80
C ASN A 31 -10.66 -6.70 11.27
N VAL A 32 -11.42 -7.13 10.26
CA VAL A 32 -12.55 -6.35 9.73
C VAL A 32 -13.62 -6.19 10.79
N GLU A 33 -14.02 -7.26 11.51
CA GLU A 33 -15.04 -7.19 12.55
C GLU A 33 -14.59 -6.33 13.75
N THR A 34 -13.32 -6.46 14.16
CA THR A 34 -12.74 -5.61 15.21
C THR A 34 -12.77 -4.14 14.78
N PHE A 35 -12.33 -3.84 13.57
CA PHE A 35 -12.35 -2.47 13.04
C PHE A 35 -13.77 -1.89 12.98
N LYS A 36 -14.75 -2.69 12.58
CA LYS A 36 -16.17 -2.28 12.56
C LYS A 36 -16.69 -1.95 13.95
N SER A 37 -16.28 -2.69 14.97
CA SER A 37 -16.72 -2.45 16.36
C SER A 37 -16.06 -1.22 16.98
N GLU A 38 -14.80 -0.95 16.62
CA GLU A 38 -13.99 0.12 17.24
C GLU A 38 -14.06 1.45 16.48
N HIS A 39 -14.32 1.42 15.17
CA HIS A 39 -14.19 2.55 14.25
C HIS A 39 -15.40 2.72 13.33
N SER A 40 -16.62 2.51 13.84
CA SER A 40 -17.85 2.64 13.07
C SER A 40 -18.04 4.05 12.48
N ASP A 41 -17.62 5.08 13.21
CA ASP A 41 -17.64 6.47 12.80
C ASP A 41 -16.74 6.74 11.57
N ILE A 42 -15.57 6.10 11.52
CA ILE A 42 -14.65 6.17 10.38
C ILE A 42 -15.27 5.49 9.16
N ILE A 43 -15.85 4.30 9.35
CA ILE A 43 -16.51 3.56 8.27
C ILE A 43 -17.63 4.41 7.67
N GLU A 44 -18.48 5.00 8.50
CA GLU A 44 -19.57 5.86 8.03
C GLU A 44 -19.04 7.10 7.32
N LYS A 45 -18.09 7.82 7.93
CA LYS A 45 -17.53 9.05 7.40
C LYS A 45 -16.94 8.87 6.01
N TYR A 46 -16.21 7.79 5.76
CA TYR A 46 -15.54 7.51 4.49
C TYR A 46 -16.30 6.51 3.61
N SER A 47 -17.48 6.07 4.04
CA SER A 47 -18.29 5.07 3.33
C SER A 47 -17.50 3.82 2.95
N LEU A 48 -16.70 3.31 3.91
CA LEU A 48 -15.85 2.14 3.70
C LEU A 48 -16.68 0.86 3.70
N THR A 49 -16.31 -0.07 2.84
CA THR A 49 -16.95 -1.39 2.76
C THR A 49 -16.06 -2.48 3.35
N GLU A 50 -16.67 -3.59 3.78
CA GLU A 50 -15.93 -4.72 4.36
C GLU A 50 -14.89 -5.30 3.38
N PRO A 51 -15.15 -5.45 2.06
CA PRO A 51 -14.11 -5.86 1.11
C PRO A 51 -12.92 -4.89 1.05
N GLU A 52 -13.16 -3.57 1.11
CA GLU A 52 -12.11 -2.56 1.13
C GLU A 52 -11.23 -2.68 2.38
N LEU A 53 -11.87 -2.85 3.55
CA LEU A 53 -11.16 -3.05 4.82
C LEU A 53 -10.35 -4.35 4.80
N PHE A 54 -10.93 -5.43 4.30
CA PHE A 54 -10.23 -6.71 4.17
C PHE A 54 -8.95 -6.58 3.34
N VAL A 55 -9.04 -5.95 2.17
CA VAL A 55 -7.86 -5.75 1.30
C VAL A 55 -6.86 -4.78 1.92
N MET A 56 -7.32 -3.74 2.61
CA MET A 56 -6.44 -2.85 3.36
C MET A 56 -5.60 -3.64 4.37
N PHE A 57 -6.19 -4.53 5.17
CA PHE A 57 -5.44 -5.37 6.10
C PHE A 57 -4.48 -6.33 5.38
N MET A 58 -4.86 -6.90 4.24
CA MET A 58 -3.93 -7.72 3.43
C MET A 58 -2.71 -6.91 2.98
N MET A 59 -2.91 -5.68 2.55
CA MET A 59 -1.83 -4.80 2.10
C MET A 59 -0.88 -4.38 3.23
N LEU A 60 -1.37 -4.28 4.46
CA LEU A 60 -0.59 -3.87 5.63
C LEU A 60 0.15 -5.04 6.31
N ILE A 61 -0.34 -6.27 6.20
CA ILE A 61 0.18 -7.47 6.92
C ILE A 61 1.07 -8.35 6.02
N ASN A 62 1.72 -7.81 5.01
CA ASN A 62 2.69 -8.50 4.13
C ASN A 62 2.15 -9.64 3.23
N ASN A 63 0.85 -9.73 2.98
CA ASN A 63 0.26 -10.69 2.02
C ASN A 63 -0.13 -10.02 0.69
N SER A 64 0.63 -9.02 0.29
CA SER A 64 0.29 -8.18 -0.85
C SER A 64 0.95 -8.58 -2.18
N ASP A 65 1.84 -9.56 -2.21
CA ASP A 65 2.66 -9.86 -3.41
C ASP A 65 1.82 -10.13 -4.65
N GLU A 66 0.77 -10.95 -4.55
CA GLU A 66 -0.11 -11.25 -5.68
C GLU A 66 -0.92 -10.03 -6.11
N ILE A 67 -1.37 -9.21 -5.14
CA ILE A 67 -2.08 -7.95 -5.41
C ILE A 67 -1.14 -6.98 -6.11
N GLN A 68 0.09 -6.83 -5.61
CA GLN A 68 1.12 -5.96 -6.19
C GLN A 68 1.51 -6.41 -7.60
N GLN A 69 1.65 -7.72 -7.82
CA GLN A 69 1.93 -8.27 -9.14
C GLN A 69 0.77 -8.02 -10.10
N CYS A 70 -0.47 -8.24 -9.66
CA CYS A 70 -1.67 -7.95 -10.44
C CYS A 70 -1.79 -6.45 -10.75
N ALA A 71 -1.56 -5.57 -9.77
CA ALA A 71 -1.57 -4.13 -9.95
C ALA A 71 -0.57 -3.65 -11.01
N SER A 72 0.63 -4.26 -11.05
CA SER A 72 1.71 -3.88 -11.98
C SER A 72 1.54 -4.42 -13.39
N SER A 73 1.00 -5.63 -13.54
CA SER A 73 0.93 -6.34 -14.84
C SER A 73 -0.47 -6.33 -15.47
N GLY A 74 -1.51 -6.07 -14.70
CA GLY A 74 -2.91 -6.28 -15.07
C GLY A 74 -3.33 -7.75 -15.11
N ASN A 75 -2.39 -8.67 -14.89
CA ASN A 75 -2.63 -10.10 -14.89
C ASN A 75 -2.69 -10.64 -13.46
N GLY A 76 -3.60 -11.57 -13.20
CA GLY A 76 -3.75 -12.19 -11.87
C GLY A 76 -5.01 -13.03 -11.78
N THR A 77 -5.15 -13.71 -10.66
CA THR A 77 -6.37 -14.45 -10.34
C THR A 77 -7.60 -13.52 -10.28
N PRO A 78 -8.82 -14.04 -10.42
CA PRO A 78 -10.04 -13.25 -10.21
C PRO A 78 -10.04 -12.54 -8.83
N PHE A 79 -9.53 -13.19 -7.80
CA PHE A 79 -9.39 -12.61 -6.46
C PHE A 79 -8.40 -11.45 -6.44
N ALA A 80 -7.20 -11.61 -7.01
CA ALA A 80 -6.20 -10.53 -7.05
C ALA A 80 -6.70 -9.30 -7.82
N LYS A 81 -7.41 -9.51 -8.94
CA LYS A 81 -8.04 -8.42 -9.70
C LYS A 81 -9.09 -7.68 -8.88
N GLU A 82 -9.91 -8.43 -8.16
CA GLU A 82 -10.91 -7.84 -7.27
C GLU A 82 -10.25 -7.08 -6.10
N CYS A 83 -9.18 -7.62 -5.51
CA CYS A 83 -8.41 -6.92 -4.48
C CYS A 83 -7.84 -5.59 -5.00
N VAL A 84 -7.27 -5.56 -6.20
CA VAL A 84 -6.80 -4.31 -6.82
C VAL A 84 -7.95 -3.30 -6.94
N ARG A 85 -9.13 -3.73 -7.41
CA ARG A 85 -10.31 -2.87 -7.54
C ARG A 85 -10.79 -2.34 -6.19
N GLN A 86 -10.82 -3.19 -5.15
CA GLN A 86 -11.24 -2.78 -3.81
C GLN A 86 -10.22 -1.82 -3.18
N TYR A 87 -8.93 -2.04 -3.39
CA TYR A 87 -7.90 -1.18 -2.83
C TYR A 87 -7.85 0.19 -3.53
N ASP A 88 -8.01 0.25 -4.85
CA ASP A 88 -8.19 1.52 -5.58
C ASP A 88 -9.41 2.29 -5.04
N SER A 89 -10.53 1.59 -4.80
CA SER A 89 -11.74 2.18 -4.23
C SER A 89 -11.49 2.71 -2.80
N PHE A 90 -10.80 1.93 -1.95
CA PHE A 90 -10.40 2.34 -0.61
C PHE A 90 -9.56 3.63 -0.66
N LEU A 91 -8.48 3.65 -1.46
CA LEU A 91 -7.61 4.81 -1.56
C LEU A 91 -8.36 6.07 -2.02
N SER A 92 -9.32 5.93 -2.94
CA SER A 92 -10.12 7.07 -3.42
C SER A 92 -10.99 7.73 -2.34
N LYS A 93 -11.21 7.06 -1.21
CA LYS A 93 -12.08 7.53 -0.12
C LYS A 93 -11.31 8.08 1.09
N VAL A 94 -10.11 7.55 1.33
CA VAL A 94 -9.32 7.89 2.53
C VAL A 94 -8.55 9.21 2.35
N PRO A 95 -8.12 9.84 3.47
CA PRO A 95 -7.50 11.15 3.42
C PRO A 95 -6.23 11.16 2.56
N ILE A 96 -6.06 12.23 1.81
CA ILE A 96 -4.78 12.57 1.17
C ILE A 96 -3.84 13.12 2.24
N SER A 97 -2.57 12.67 2.22
CA SER A 97 -1.59 13.15 3.17
C SER A 97 -1.15 14.58 2.90
N ASP A 98 -1.02 15.37 3.95
CA ASP A 98 -0.53 16.74 3.93
C ASP A 98 1.01 16.85 4.11
N ASN A 99 1.68 15.74 4.44
CA ASN A 99 3.13 15.73 4.64
C ASN A 99 3.89 16.08 3.35
N ALA A 100 5.04 16.73 3.50
CA ALA A 100 5.87 17.15 2.37
C ALA A 100 6.88 16.08 1.93
N ILE A 101 7.28 15.19 2.85
CA ILE A 101 8.31 14.16 2.62
C ILE A 101 7.81 12.82 3.15
N PHE A 102 8.07 11.77 2.38
CA PHE A 102 7.76 10.39 2.72
C PHE A 102 8.98 9.50 2.53
N TYR A 103 9.00 8.39 3.25
CA TYR A 103 10.08 7.40 3.25
C TYR A 103 9.51 6.05 2.85
N GLY A 104 9.85 5.57 1.65
CA GLY A 104 9.38 4.32 1.09
C GLY A 104 10.44 3.23 1.11
N LEU A 105 10.01 1.98 1.10
CA LEU A 105 10.87 0.80 0.99
C LEU A 105 10.37 -0.13 -0.10
N ASP A 106 11.29 -0.68 -0.89
CA ASP A 106 11.02 -1.83 -1.75
C ASP A 106 12.13 -2.87 -1.62
N PRO A 107 11.90 -3.95 -0.85
CA PRO A 107 12.90 -5.01 -0.64
C PRO A 107 13.24 -5.79 -1.92
N SER A 108 12.34 -5.78 -2.89
CA SER A 108 12.48 -6.51 -4.16
C SER A 108 13.16 -5.70 -5.27
N ASP A 109 13.29 -4.38 -5.08
CA ASP A 109 13.83 -3.48 -6.09
C ASP A 109 15.35 -3.32 -5.98
N ARG A 110 15.96 -2.84 -7.05
CA ARG A 110 17.41 -2.65 -7.16
C ARG A 110 17.71 -1.25 -7.67
N VAL A 111 18.69 -0.60 -7.06
CA VAL A 111 19.12 0.75 -7.43
C VAL A 111 19.63 0.83 -8.88
N GLU A 112 20.15 -0.28 -9.40
CA GLU A 112 20.63 -0.40 -10.78
C GLU A 112 19.52 -0.20 -11.83
N ASN A 113 18.26 -0.48 -11.47
CA ASN A 113 17.12 -0.28 -12.35
C ASN A 113 16.85 1.20 -12.66
N TYR A 114 17.45 2.11 -11.88
CA TYR A 114 17.24 3.55 -11.98
C TYR A 114 18.41 4.30 -12.60
N VAL A 115 19.44 3.58 -12.99
CA VAL A 115 20.60 4.19 -13.67
C VAL A 115 20.19 4.63 -15.07
N ASN A 116 20.48 5.89 -15.40
CA ASN A 116 20.19 6.50 -16.72
C ASN A 116 18.70 6.76 -17.02
N ILE A 117 17.84 6.72 -16.02
CA ILE A 117 16.46 7.19 -16.16
C ILE A 117 16.23 8.43 -15.30
N SER A 118 15.45 9.37 -15.78
CA SER A 118 15.09 10.59 -15.06
C SER A 118 13.69 10.53 -14.47
N THR A 119 12.81 9.75 -15.07
CA THR A 119 11.43 9.59 -14.61
C THR A 119 10.98 8.15 -14.78
N PHE A 120 10.07 7.70 -13.92
CA PHE A 120 9.43 6.38 -14.05
C PHE A 120 8.02 6.37 -13.48
N ASN A 121 7.23 5.40 -13.92
CA ASN A 121 5.93 5.10 -13.32
C ASN A 121 6.10 3.93 -12.34
N TYR A 122 5.82 4.15 -11.07
CA TYR A 122 5.75 3.07 -10.09
C TYR A 122 4.42 2.33 -10.24
N LYS A 123 4.46 1.19 -10.89
CA LYS A 123 3.25 0.46 -11.31
C LYS A 123 2.49 -0.20 -10.17
N ARG A 124 3.12 -0.36 -9.01
CA ARG A 124 2.57 -0.98 -7.80
C ARG A 124 2.05 0.09 -6.83
N TYR A 125 1.46 -0.35 -5.73
CA TYR A 125 1.21 0.51 -4.58
C TYR A 125 2.49 0.64 -3.77
N MET A 126 2.93 1.87 -3.50
CA MET A 126 4.13 2.09 -2.68
C MET A 126 3.70 2.41 -1.25
N ILE A 127 4.04 1.52 -0.32
CA ILE A 127 3.85 1.78 1.09
C ILE A 127 5.04 2.59 1.61
N ALA A 128 4.75 3.67 2.31
CA ALA A 128 5.71 4.61 2.84
C ALA A 128 5.34 5.02 4.27
N SER A 129 6.24 5.74 4.92
CA SER A 129 6.06 6.30 6.26
C SER A 129 6.41 7.77 6.26
N THR A 130 5.90 8.51 7.23
CA THR A 130 6.34 9.88 7.51
C THR A 130 7.63 9.94 8.32
N ARG A 131 8.18 8.79 8.75
CA ARG A 131 9.44 8.71 9.53
C ARG A 131 10.53 7.97 8.78
N GLN A 132 11.72 8.55 8.77
CA GLN A 132 12.92 7.97 8.15
C GLN A 132 13.37 6.68 8.84
N SER A 133 13.06 6.49 10.13
CA SER A 133 13.42 5.28 10.89
C SER A 133 12.88 3.97 10.28
N ILE A 134 11.93 4.04 9.35
CA ILE A 134 11.52 2.86 8.58
C ILE A 134 12.71 2.23 7.83
N PHE A 135 13.72 3.01 7.47
CA PHE A 135 14.92 2.54 6.77
C PHE A 135 15.77 1.58 7.59
N ASP A 136 15.66 1.62 8.94
CA ASP A 136 16.42 0.76 9.85
C ASP A 136 15.98 -0.70 9.71
N ASN A 137 14.77 -0.94 9.24
CA ASN A 137 14.19 -2.26 9.05
C ASN A 137 14.60 -2.92 7.71
N LEU A 138 15.24 -2.19 6.80
CA LEU A 138 15.59 -2.70 5.48
C LEU A 138 17.09 -3.00 5.37
N LYS A 139 17.44 -4.29 5.33
CA LYS A 139 18.82 -4.75 5.07
C LYS A 139 19.16 -4.75 3.59
N ASN A 140 18.21 -5.12 2.73
CA ASN A 140 18.36 -5.21 1.27
C ASN A 140 17.20 -4.49 0.58
N GLY A 141 17.40 -4.10 -0.71
CA GLY A 141 16.39 -3.40 -1.49
C GLY A 141 16.68 -1.90 -1.62
N VAL A 142 15.70 -1.15 -2.05
CA VAL A 142 15.80 0.29 -2.31
C VAL A 142 15.02 1.08 -1.26
N LYS A 143 15.63 2.18 -0.81
CA LYS A 143 15.06 3.19 0.07
C LYS A 143 14.68 4.41 -0.74
N TYR A 144 13.47 4.88 -0.62
CA TYR A 144 12.98 6.06 -1.32
C TYR A 144 12.77 7.23 -0.36
N ILE A 145 13.34 8.39 -0.69
CA ILE A 145 12.97 9.67 -0.07
C ILE A 145 12.11 10.39 -1.10
N ILE A 146 10.83 10.59 -0.80
CA ILE A 146 9.85 11.07 -1.75
C ILE A 146 9.40 12.45 -1.35
N ASN A 147 9.68 13.44 -2.19
CA ASN A 147 9.23 14.81 -2.05
C ASN A 147 7.89 14.98 -2.77
N LYS A 148 6.92 15.52 -2.07
CA LYS A 148 5.63 15.89 -2.62
C LYS A 148 5.73 17.19 -3.37
N ARG A 149 5.27 17.23 -4.62
CA ARG A 149 5.36 18.45 -5.44
C ARG A 149 4.23 19.44 -5.16
N ARG A 150 2.99 18.95 -4.99
CA ARG A 150 1.80 19.77 -4.74
C ARG A 150 0.82 19.03 -3.85
N ILE A 151 0.26 19.74 -2.87
CA ILE A 151 -0.71 19.20 -1.92
C ILE A 151 -2.00 18.73 -2.61
N ASP A 152 -2.45 19.49 -3.59
CA ASP A 152 -3.73 19.28 -4.28
C ASP A 152 -3.73 18.17 -5.35
N LYS A 153 -2.57 17.59 -5.66
CA LYS A 153 -2.42 16.60 -6.73
C LYS A 153 -1.68 15.33 -6.31
N THR A 154 -1.36 15.21 -5.04
CA THR A 154 -0.65 14.01 -4.57
C THR A 154 -1.55 12.78 -4.63
N LYS A 155 -0.91 11.64 -4.92
CA LYS A 155 -1.49 10.30 -4.84
C LYS A 155 -1.11 9.57 -3.55
N ALA A 156 -0.59 10.30 -2.56
CA ALA A 156 -0.20 9.81 -1.25
C ALA A 156 -1.40 9.86 -0.30
N HIS A 157 -1.91 8.70 0.09
CA HIS A 157 -3.05 8.56 1.00
C HIS A 157 -2.61 8.06 2.37
N GLU A 158 -3.25 8.54 3.43
CA GLU A 158 -3.04 8.04 4.79
C GLU A 158 -3.89 6.79 5.00
N VAL A 159 -3.24 5.62 5.13
CA VAL A 159 -3.95 4.33 5.19
C VAL A 159 -4.15 3.78 6.59
N MET A 160 -3.58 4.43 7.62
CA MET A 160 -3.77 4.12 9.05
C MET A 160 -3.93 5.40 9.89
N TRP A 161 -4.69 6.37 9.39
CA TRP A 161 -4.85 7.70 10.05
C TRP A 161 -5.55 7.62 11.41
N TRP A 162 -6.24 6.54 11.71
CA TRP A 162 -6.91 6.30 12.99
C TRP A 162 -5.96 5.81 14.09
N ASN A 163 -4.77 5.34 13.76
CA ASN A 163 -3.78 4.80 14.69
C ASN A 163 -2.60 5.77 14.85
N ASP A 164 -2.86 6.93 15.46
CA ASP A 164 -1.88 8.02 15.58
C ASP A 164 -1.04 7.97 16.88
N ALA A 165 -0.99 6.80 17.54
CA ALA A 165 -0.37 6.64 18.87
C ALA A 165 1.09 7.13 18.95
N ASN A 166 1.78 7.35 17.81
CA ASN A 166 3.19 7.76 17.76
C ASN A 166 3.49 8.86 16.73
N ASN A 167 2.52 9.61 16.23
CA ASN A 167 2.70 10.56 15.12
C ASN A 167 3.40 9.95 13.89
N THR A 168 3.25 8.66 13.67
CA THR A 168 3.81 7.96 12.51
C THR A 168 2.67 7.54 11.62
N LYS A 169 2.57 8.19 10.46
CA LYS A 169 1.54 7.86 9.49
C LYS A 169 2.06 6.83 8.50
N THR A 170 1.25 5.79 8.27
CA THR A 170 1.46 4.88 7.14
C THR A 170 0.80 5.48 5.91
N ILE A 171 1.59 5.60 4.86
CA ILE A 171 1.19 6.23 3.61
C ILE A 171 1.16 5.18 2.51
N CYS A 172 0.20 5.28 1.62
CA CYS A 172 0.19 4.51 0.39
C CYS A 172 0.07 5.44 -0.81
N PHE A 173 1.04 5.38 -1.72
CA PHE A 173 0.90 5.98 -3.05
C PHE A 173 0.08 5.06 -3.94
N GLU A 174 -0.85 5.64 -4.70
CA GLU A 174 -1.60 4.90 -5.72
C GLU A 174 -0.65 4.24 -6.73
N ARG A 175 -1.08 3.14 -7.30
CA ARG A 175 -0.37 2.53 -8.44
C ARG A 175 -0.31 3.50 -9.62
N ASN A 176 0.72 3.34 -10.45
CA ASN A 176 1.01 4.22 -11.58
C ASN A 176 1.33 5.68 -11.18
N THR A 177 1.76 5.90 -9.95
CA THR A 177 2.30 7.19 -9.54
C THR A 177 3.60 7.45 -10.31
N LYS A 178 3.70 8.63 -10.92
CA LYS A 178 4.86 9.05 -11.68
C LYS A 178 5.82 9.82 -10.80
N PHE A 179 7.09 9.46 -10.87
CA PHE A 179 8.17 10.09 -10.12
C PHE A 179 9.28 10.60 -11.04
N GLU A 180 9.88 11.71 -10.64
CA GLU A 180 11.15 12.21 -11.15
C GLU A 180 12.26 11.80 -10.17
N ILE A 181 13.41 11.39 -10.70
CA ILE A 181 14.58 11.03 -9.90
C ILE A 181 15.46 12.27 -9.75
N ASN A 182 15.57 12.77 -8.51
CA ASN A 182 16.41 13.92 -8.20
C ASN A 182 17.86 13.50 -7.90
N ARG A 183 18.03 12.35 -7.23
CA ARG A 183 19.34 11.86 -6.82
C ARG A 183 19.33 10.34 -6.66
N LEU A 184 20.48 9.72 -7.02
CA LEU A 184 20.73 8.29 -6.88
C LEU A 184 21.98 8.06 -6.02
N ASP A 185 21.81 7.51 -4.82
CA ASP A 185 22.92 7.07 -3.95
C ASP A 185 23.03 5.54 -4.02
N ARG A 186 23.98 5.06 -4.83
CA ARG A 186 24.20 3.62 -5.05
C ARG A 186 24.79 2.92 -3.83
N ILE A 187 25.58 3.63 -3.02
CA ILE A 187 26.27 3.05 -1.86
C ILE A 187 25.23 2.74 -0.78
N ASN A 188 24.37 3.71 -0.46
CA ASN A 188 23.36 3.58 0.58
C ASN A 188 22.04 3.00 0.05
N LYS A 189 21.94 2.76 -1.28
CA LYS A 189 20.75 2.29 -1.99
C LYS A 189 19.55 3.21 -1.77
N ILE A 190 19.80 4.53 -1.81
CA ILE A 190 18.77 5.56 -1.62
C ILE A 190 18.49 6.26 -2.95
N ILE A 191 17.20 6.44 -3.25
CA ILE A 191 16.72 7.22 -4.39
C ILE A 191 15.87 8.36 -3.87
N GLU A 192 16.27 9.59 -4.18
CA GLU A 192 15.47 10.78 -3.89
C GLU A 192 14.54 11.04 -5.09
N LEU A 193 13.26 11.14 -4.81
CA LEU A 193 12.19 11.26 -5.79
C LEU A 193 11.40 12.54 -5.58
N THR A 194 10.81 13.05 -6.66
CA THR A 194 9.70 14.00 -6.60
C THR A 194 8.49 13.40 -7.31
N GLU A 195 7.34 13.42 -6.66
CA GLU A 195 6.06 13.05 -7.26
C GLU A 195 5.69 14.06 -8.36
N LEU A 196 5.22 13.57 -9.53
CA LEU A 196 4.89 14.38 -10.71
C LEU A 196 3.40 14.56 -10.94
#